data_a4f2ac56bd923af82bec825b573bdd34
#
_entry.id   a4f2ac56bd923af82bec825b573bdd34
#
_cell.length_a   1.000
_cell.length_b   1.000
_cell.length_c   1.000
_cell.angle_alpha   90.00
_cell.angle_beta   90.00
_cell.angle_gamma   90.00
#
_symmetry.space_group_name_H-M   'P 1'
#
loop_
_entity.id
_entity.type
_entity.pdbx_description
1 polymer ?
#
loop_
_entity_poly.entity_id
_entity_poly.type
_entity_poly.pdbx_seq_one_letter_code
_entity_poly.pdbx_strand_id
1 'polypeptide(L)'
;MRRRRAERRQLTPDVKYNSELVAALINVVMQRGKKSTAQSIVYGAFDIMSEKVQADDALEAFLQGLENVKPSLEVKSRRVGGANYQVPIEVAPQRSTAIALRWIVTFARGRKGKPMRDALAAELLDAFNNTGAAVKKKDDTHRMAAANKAFAHYRW
;
A
#
# COMPACT_ATOMS: atom_id res chain seq x y z
N MET A 1 14.06 -19.49 -18.67
CA MET A 1 12.80 -19.41 -17.89
C MET A 1 12.95 -20.16 -16.58
N ARG A 2 12.46 -19.63 -15.47
CA ARG A 2 12.54 -20.28 -14.16
C ARG A 2 11.51 -21.41 -14.09
N ARG A 3 11.95 -22.67 -13.97
CA ARG A 3 11.07 -23.87 -13.98
C ARG A 3 10.13 -23.93 -12.77
N ARG A 4 10.55 -23.38 -11.61
CA ARG A 4 9.74 -23.35 -10.37
C ARG A 4 9.76 -21.95 -9.77
N ARG A 5 8.63 -21.54 -9.19
CA ARG A 5 8.54 -20.30 -8.42
C ARG A 5 9.38 -20.43 -7.14
N ALA A 6 10.13 -19.39 -6.78
CA ALA A 6 10.84 -19.37 -5.50
C ALA A 6 9.85 -19.44 -4.34
N GLU A 7 10.19 -20.17 -3.30
CA GLU A 7 9.44 -20.16 -2.05
C GLU A 7 9.40 -18.75 -1.45
N ARG A 8 8.26 -18.38 -0.89
CA ARG A 8 8.14 -17.08 -0.23
C ARG A 8 8.84 -17.14 1.12
N ARG A 9 9.72 -16.20 1.38
CA ARG A 9 10.33 -16.02 2.70
C ARG A 9 9.23 -15.59 3.67
N GLN A 10 9.19 -16.20 4.84
CA GLN A 10 8.32 -15.76 5.92
C GLN A 10 8.84 -14.41 6.44
N LEU A 11 7.93 -13.47 6.66
CA LEU A 11 8.23 -12.20 7.30
C LEU A 11 8.23 -12.44 8.83
N THR A 12 9.35 -12.13 9.47
CA THR A 12 9.36 -12.06 10.93
C THR A 12 8.59 -10.80 11.36
N PRO A 13 7.67 -10.92 12.32
CA PRO A 13 6.95 -9.77 12.86
C PRO A 13 7.90 -8.70 13.39
N ASP A 14 7.43 -7.45 13.42
CA ASP A 14 8.19 -6.34 13.97
C ASP A 14 8.33 -6.46 15.50
N VAL A 15 9.47 -6.02 16.02
CA VAL A 15 9.81 -6.18 17.45
C VAL A 15 8.95 -5.31 18.37
N LYS A 16 8.61 -4.08 17.95
CA LYS A 16 7.86 -3.11 18.78
C LYS A 16 6.37 -3.42 18.79
N TYR A 17 5.79 -3.75 17.62
CA TYR A 17 4.34 -3.93 17.44
C TYR A 17 3.93 -5.38 17.23
N ASN A 18 4.87 -6.31 17.17
CA ASN A 18 4.64 -7.74 16.90
C ASN A 18 3.70 -8.00 15.70
N SER A 19 3.82 -7.19 14.66
CA SER A 19 2.95 -7.19 13.46
C SER A 19 3.75 -7.44 12.19
N GLU A 20 3.31 -8.41 11.38
CA GLU A 20 3.86 -8.68 10.05
C GLU A 20 3.62 -7.52 9.08
N LEU A 21 2.48 -6.81 9.22
CA LEU A 21 2.15 -5.68 8.36
C LEU A 21 3.05 -4.47 8.61
N VAL A 22 3.44 -4.25 9.88
CA VAL A 22 4.42 -3.22 10.22
C VAL A 22 5.80 -3.59 9.67
N ALA A 23 6.22 -4.85 9.79
CA ALA A 23 7.44 -5.35 9.19
C ALA A 23 7.45 -5.19 7.66
N ALA A 24 6.31 -5.45 7.00
CA ALA A 24 6.13 -5.23 5.57
C ALA A 24 6.25 -3.74 5.20
N LEU A 25 5.64 -2.84 5.98
CA LEU A 25 5.76 -1.39 5.79
C LEU A 25 7.22 -0.94 5.90
N ILE A 26 7.95 -1.38 6.94
CA ILE A 26 9.37 -1.09 7.12
C ILE A 26 10.18 -1.52 5.90
N ASN A 27 9.91 -2.71 5.36
CA ASN A 27 10.61 -3.22 4.17
C ASN A 27 10.30 -2.39 2.91
N VAL A 28 9.10 -1.84 2.76
CA VAL A 28 8.74 -0.95 1.64
C VAL A 28 9.34 0.45 1.79
N VAL A 29 9.46 0.95 3.02
CA VAL A 29 10.12 2.23 3.32
C VAL A 29 11.62 2.13 3.17
N MET A 30 12.21 0.97 3.45
CA MET A 30 13.66 0.75 3.42
C MET A 30 14.25 1.07 2.04
N GLN A 31 15.38 1.77 2.04
CA GLN A 31 16.22 2.02 0.87
C GLN A 31 17.66 1.58 1.13
N ARG A 32 18.29 1.02 0.10
CA ARG A 32 19.71 0.62 0.13
C ARG A 32 20.08 -0.30 1.30
N GLY A 33 19.13 -1.10 1.81
CA GLY A 33 19.34 -2.02 2.91
C GLY A 33 19.41 -1.39 4.32
N LYS A 34 19.14 -0.07 4.45
CA LYS A 34 19.18 0.64 5.74
C LYS A 34 17.92 0.38 6.56
N LYS A 35 17.81 -0.81 7.16
CA LYS A 35 16.62 -1.24 7.89
C LYS A 35 16.39 -0.45 9.18
N SER A 36 17.41 -0.17 9.96
CA SER A 36 17.31 0.60 11.21
C SER A 36 16.77 2.01 10.98
N THR A 37 17.23 2.68 9.92
CA THR A 37 16.69 3.99 9.51
C THR A 37 15.22 3.91 9.13
N ALA A 38 14.81 2.87 8.39
CA ALA A 38 13.40 2.66 8.03
C ALA A 38 12.53 2.39 9.26
N GLN A 39 13.02 1.62 10.23
CA GLN A 39 12.33 1.39 11.52
C GLN A 39 12.13 2.69 12.28
N SER A 40 13.16 3.52 12.42
CA SER A 40 13.04 4.82 13.08
C SER A 40 12.03 5.75 12.41
N ILE A 41 11.96 5.75 11.07
CA ILE A 41 10.97 6.52 10.31
C ILE A 41 9.56 6.02 10.60
N VAL A 42 9.32 4.71 10.54
CA VAL A 42 8.00 4.13 10.75
C VAL A 42 7.53 4.32 12.19
N TYR A 43 8.39 4.06 13.17
CA TYR A 43 8.05 4.25 14.58
C TYR A 43 7.73 5.71 14.89
N GLY A 44 8.56 6.64 14.43
CA GLY A 44 8.30 8.07 14.63
C GLY A 44 7.05 8.55 13.89
N ALA A 45 6.69 7.94 12.74
CA ALA A 45 5.42 8.23 12.08
C ALA A 45 4.22 7.72 12.88
N PHE A 46 4.33 6.56 13.51
CA PHE A 46 3.29 6.00 14.38
C PHE A 46 3.11 6.81 15.67
N ASP A 47 4.21 7.28 16.26
CA ASP A 47 4.16 8.14 17.44
C ASP A 47 3.40 9.45 17.12
N ILE A 48 3.68 10.11 15.98
CA ILE A 48 2.95 11.31 15.50
C ILE A 48 1.47 11.00 15.22
N MET A 49 1.19 9.83 14.67
CA MET A 49 -0.18 9.42 14.37
C MET A 49 -0.99 9.18 15.64
N SER A 50 -0.41 8.50 16.63
CA SER A 50 -1.02 8.27 17.94
C SER A 50 -1.40 9.58 18.65
N GLU A 51 -0.50 10.58 18.65
CA GLU A 51 -0.77 11.89 19.23
C GLU A 51 -1.97 12.60 18.57
N LYS A 52 -2.12 12.48 17.24
CA LYS A 52 -3.17 13.20 16.49
C LYS A 52 -4.52 12.52 16.48
N VAL A 53 -4.55 11.19 16.47
CA VAL A 53 -5.80 10.42 16.43
C VAL A 53 -6.39 10.24 17.81
N GLN A 54 -5.62 10.53 18.88
CA GLN A 54 -6.01 10.23 20.27
C GLN A 54 -6.45 8.76 20.43
N ALA A 55 -5.91 7.89 19.59
CA ALA A 55 -6.15 6.45 19.65
C ALA A 55 -5.14 5.83 20.62
N ASP A 56 -5.63 4.96 21.51
CA ASP A 56 -4.79 4.22 22.43
C ASP A 56 -3.80 3.29 21.71
N ASP A 57 -4.10 2.92 20.46
CA ASP A 57 -3.26 2.04 19.63
C ASP A 57 -3.02 2.60 18.22
N ALA A 58 -1.79 3.08 18.00
CA ALA A 58 -1.31 3.51 16.68
C ALA A 58 -1.35 2.36 15.64
N LEU A 59 -1.23 1.11 16.08
CA LEU A 59 -1.31 -0.06 15.20
C LEU A 59 -2.72 -0.21 14.62
N GLU A 60 -3.75 -0.06 15.44
CA GLU A 60 -5.14 -0.17 14.99
C GLU A 60 -5.47 0.92 13.97
N ALA A 61 -5.07 2.16 14.23
CA ALA A 61 -5.24 3.27 13.29
C ALA A 61 -4.50 3.01 11.97
N PHE A 62 -3.30 2.45 12.01
CA PHE A 62 -2.57 2.03 10.80
C PHE A 62 -3.31 0.94 10.03
N LEU A 63 -3.82 -0.09 10.72
CA LEU A 63 -4.55 -1.20 10.09
C LEU A 63 -5.82 -0.70 9.40
N GLN A 64 -6.57 0.18 10.04
CA GLN A 64 -7.76 0.80 9.45
C GLN A 64 -7.40 1.66 8.23
N GLY A 65 -6.37 2.50 8.33
CA GLY A 65 -5.90 3.31 7.20
C GLY A 65 -5.43 2.43 6.03
N LEU A 66 -4.73 1.33 6.31
CA LEU A 66 -4.32 0.37 5.30
C LEU A 66 -5.53 -0.27 4.61
N GLU A 67 -6.56 -0.66 5.36
CA GLU A 67 -7.79 -1.25 4.80
C GLU A 67 -8.51 -0.28 3.87
N ASN A 68 -8.56 1.01 4.23
CA ASN A 68 -9.14 2.06 3.41
C ASN A 68 -8.43 2.25 2.06
N VAL A 69 -7.14 1.91 1.97
CA VAL A 69 -6.33 2.06 0.74
C VAL A 69 -6.30 0.78 -0.11
N LYS A 70 -6.61 -0.38 0.45
CA LYS A 70 -6.57 -1.66 -0.28
C LYS A 70 -7.51 -1.66 -1.49
N PRO A 71 -7.00 -1.91 -2.73
CA PRO A 71 -7.84 -2.04 -3.90
C PRO A 71 -8.41 -3.45 -4.00
N SER A 72 -9.69 -3.58 -4.36
CA SER A 72 -10.34 -4.85 -4.71
C SER A 72 -10.14 -5.22 -6.17
N LEU A 73 -9.98 -4.22 -7.04
CA LEU A 73 -9.81 -4.39 -8.48
C LEU A 73 -8.53 -3.70 -8.96
N GLU A 74 -7.88 -4.30 -9.95
CA GLU A 74 -6.81 -3.66 -10.73
C GLU A 74 -7.11 -3.79 -12.22
N VAL A 75 -6.49 -2.95 -13.03
CA VAL A 75 -6.62 -2.99 -14.49
C VAL A 75 -5.29 -3.47 -15.07
N LYS A 76 -5.35 -4.51 -15.90
CA LYS A 76 -4.20 -5.02 -16.66
C LYS A 76 -4.43 -4.88 -18.15
N SER A 77 -3.41 -4.42 -18.87
CA SER A 77 -3.47 -4.38 -20.32
C SER A 77 -3.25 -5.78 -20.91
N ARG A 78 -4.11 -6.16 -21.85
CA ARG A 78 -4.00 -7.39 -22.65
C ARG A 78 -4.10 -7.04 -24.11
N ARG A 79 -3.21 -7.63 -24.92
CA ARG A 79 -3.25 -7.47 -26.37
C ARG A 79 -4.11 -8.58 -26.99
N VAL A 80 -5.16 -8.20 -27.70
CA VAL A 80 -6.04 -9.13 -28.42
C VAL A 80 -6.26 -8.59 -29.83
N GLY A 81 -5.98 -9.40 -30.86
CA GLY A 81 -6.18 -9.00 -32.26
C GLY A 81 -5.44 -7.73 -32.68
N GLY A 82 -4.27 -7.44 -32.06
CA GLY A 82 -3.48 -6.23 -32.38
C GLY A 82 -3.86 -4.98 -31.55
N ALA A 83 -4.99 -4.97 -30.86
CA ALA A 83 -5.41 -3.87 -29.97
C ALA A 83 -5.08 -4.18 -28.48
N ASN A 84 -4.75 -3.15 -27.72
CA ASN A 84 -4.51 -3.25 -26.29
C ASN A 84 -5.80 -2.93 -25.53
N TYR A 85 -6.31 -3.89 -24.77
CA TYR A 85 -7.49 -3.72 -23.91
C TYR A 85 -7.09 -3.63 -22.46
N GLN A 86 -7.75 -2.75 -21.72
CA GLN A 86 -7.60 -2.63 -20.26
C GLN A 86 -8.61 -3.58 -19.60
N VAL A 87 -8.12 -4.68 -19.04
CA VAL A 87 -8.97 -5.73 -18.47
C VAL A 87 -9.01 -5.60 -16.96
N PRO A 88 -10.20 -5.41 -16.34
CA PRO A 88 -10.34 -5.39 -14.90
C PRO A 88 -10.18 -6.80 -14.33
N ILE A 89 -9.41 -6.92 -13.26
CA ILE A 89 -9.10 -8.19 -12.58
C ILE A 89 -9.23 -7.98 -11.07
N GLU A 90 -9.81 -8.96 -10.38
CA GLU A 90 -9.83 -8.99 -8.93
C GLU A 90 -8.41 -9.18 -8.36
N VAL A 91 -8.13 -8.46 -7.29
CA VAL A 91 -6.83 -8.47 -6.64
C VAL A 91 -6.82 -9.46 -5.49
N ALA A 92 -5.90 -10.41 -5.51
CA ALA A 92 -5.71 -11.32 -4.37
C ALA A 92 -5.33 -10.54 -3.09
N PRO A 93 -5.79 -10.95 -1.89
CA PRO A 93 -5.60 -10.20 -0.64
C PRO A 93 -4.15 -9.81 -0.35
N GLN A 94 -3.21 -10.73 -0.54
CA GLN A 94 -1.78 -10.46 -0.33
C GLN A 94 -1.23 -9.40 -1.29
N ARG A 95 -1.71 -9.41 -2.55
CA ARG A 95 -1.32 -8.41 -3.55
C ARG A 95 -1.95 -7.05 -3.24
N SER A 96 -3.22 -7.03 -2.82
CA SER A 96 -3.93 -5.82 -2.41
C SER A 96 -3.18 -5.10 -1.29
N THR A 97 -2.76 -5.83 -0.25
CA THR A 97 -1.92 -5.30 0.84
C THR A 97 -0.59 -4.74 0.33
N ALA A 98 0.10 -5.46 -0.54
CA ALA A 98 1.38 -5.00 -1.10
C ALA A 98 1.23 -3.73 -1.96
N ILE A 99 0.14 -3.62 -2.71
CA ILE A 99 -0.19 -2.43 -3.52
C ILE A 99 -0.49 -1.24 -2.60
N ALA A 100 -1.32 -1.43 -1.58
CA ALA A 100 -1.69 -0.38 -0.63
C ALA A 100 -0.46 0.19 0.10
N LEU A 101 0.41 -0.66 0.64
CA LEU A 101 1.66 -0.23 1.28
C LEU A 101 2.56 0.56 0.31
N ARG A 102 2.67 0.10 -0.93
CA ARG A 102 3.46 0.80 -1.95
C ARG A 102 2.88 2.17 -2.28
N TRP A 103 1.56 2.29 -2.42
CA TRP A 103 0.92 3.57 -2.70
C TRP A 103 1.13 4.56 -1.55
N ILE A 104 0.88 4.15 -0.31
CA ILE A 104 1.12 4.99 0.87
C ILE A 104 2.56 5.52 0.88
N VAL A 105 3.56 4.66 0.73
CA VAL A 105 4.97 5.07 0.75
C VAL A 105 5.33 5.94 -0.46
N THR A 106 4.77 5.66 -1.64
CA THR A 106 5.03 6.45 -2.85
C THR A 106 4.49 7.87 -2.70
N PHE A 107 3.27 8.03 -2.21
CA PHE A 107 2.67 9.35 -2.00
C PHE A 107 3.30 10.09 -0.82
N ALA A 108 3.68 9.39 0.25
CA ALA A 108 4.47 9.99 1.33
C ALA A 108 5.81 10.56 0.80
N ARG A 109 6.53 9.83 -0.05
CA ARG A 109 7.76 10.32 -0.69
C ARG A 109 7.52 11.52 -1.62
N GLY A 110 6.34 11.62 -2.21
CA GLY A 110 5.94 12.75 -3.06
C GLY A 110 5.67 14.05 -2.29
N ARG A 111 5.50 14.01 -0.99
CA ARG A 111 5.26 15.19 -0.14
C ARG A 111 6.56 15.97 0.05
N LYS A 112 6.73 17.05 -0.72
CA LYS A 112 7.93 17.89 -0.67
C LYS A 112 7.97 18.75 0.60
N GLY A 113 9.17 19.12 1.04
CA GLY A 113 9.40 20.04 2.16
C GLY A 113 9.19 19.47 3.55
N LYS A 114 9.01 18.14 3.69
CA LYS A 114 8.85 17.46 4.98
C LYS A 114 9.78 16.25 5.07
N PRO A 115 10.34 15.95 6.24
CA PRO A 115 11.07 14.70 6.44
C PRO A 115 10.14 13.49 6.24
N MET A 116 10.71 12.36 5.83
CA MET A 116 9.92 11.16 5.48
C MET A 116 9.04 10.67 6.63
N ARG A 117 9.48 10.82 7.88
CA ARG A 117 8.70 10.50 9.08
C ARG A 117 7.37 11.27 9.11
N ASP A 118 7.42 12.58 8.94
CA ASP A 118 6.26 13.47 9.02
C ASP A 118 5.36 13.32 7.78
N ALA A 119 5.98 13.09 6.62
CA ALA A 119 5.26 12.82 5.38
C ALA A 119 4.49 11.49 5.43
N LEU A 120 5.10 10.44 5.99
CA LEU A 120 4.46 9.14 6.18
C LEU A 120 3.32 9.22 7.20
N ALA A 121 3.54 9.91 8.33
CA ALA A 121 2.49 10.14 9.33
C ALA A 121 1.28 10.88 8.73
N ALA A 122 1.53 11.91 7.95
CA ALA A 122 0.45 12.66 7.28
C ALA A 122 -0.33 11.79 6.28
N GLU A 123 0.34 10.96 5.49
CA GLU A 123 -0.33 10.07 4.54
C GLU A 123 -1.13 8.97 5.23
N LEU A 124 -0.62 8.42 6.35
CA LEU A 124 -1.34 7.43 7.16
C LEU A 124 -2.58 8.03 7.84
N LEU A 125 -2.49 9.27 8.33
CA LEU A 125 -3.63 10.00 8.90
C LEU A 125 -4.70 10.29 7.85
N ASP A 126 -4.28 10.74 6.66
CA ASP A 126 -5.21 10.95 5.55
C ASP A 126 -5.90 9.64 5.15
N ALA A 127 -5.15 8.53 5.10
CA ALA A 127 -5.68 7.21 4.81
C ALA A 127 -6.66 6.72 5.88
N PHE A 128 -6.36 6.96 7.16
CA PHE A 128 -7.26 6.66 8.29
C PHE A 128 -8.59 7.39 8.15
N ASN A 129 -8.56 8.68 7.79
CA ASN A 129 -9.74 9.50 7.54
C ASN A 129 -10.41 9.23 6.19
N ASN A 130 -9.99 8.18 5.47
CA ASN A 130 -10.47 7.83 4.14
C ASN A 130 -10.32 8.98 3.11
N THR A 131 -9.24 9.72 3.20
CA THR A 131 -8.87 10.85 2.35
C THR A 131 -7.44 10.68 1.84
N GLY A 132 -6.93 11.67 1.13
CA GLY A 132 -5.54 11.69 0.69
C GLY A 132 -5.28 11.02 -0.66
N ALA A 133 -4.02 11.09 -1.08
CA ALA A 133 -3.61 10.67 -2.43
C ALA A 133 -3.67 9.15 -2.64
N ALA A 134 -3.39 8.36 -1.59
CA ALA A 134 -3.43 6.90 -1.65
C ALA A 134 -4.88 6.39 -1.83
N VAL A 135 -5.83 6.94 -1.08
CA VAL A 135 -7.25 6.62 -1.21
C VAL A 135 -7.78 7.06 -2.58
N LYS A 136 -7.45 8.27 -3.01
CA LYS A 136 -7.81 8.76 -4.35
C LYS A 136 -7.29 7.82 -5.45
N LYS A 137 -6.08 7.30 -5.32
CA LYS A 137 -5.51 6.33 -6.27
C LYS A 137 -6.29 5.03 -6.32
N LYS A 138 -6.78 4.53 -5.17
CA LYS A 138 -7.69 3.38 -5.12
C LYS A 138 -8.98 3.68 -5.90
N ASP A 139 -9.61 4.82 -5.62
CA ASP A 139 -10.87 5.20 -6.24
C ASP A 139 -10.72 5.41 -7.76
N ASP A 140 -9.63 6.03 -8.21
CA ASP A 140 -9.33 6.17 -9.64
C ASP A 140 -9.12 4.80 -10.31
N THR A 141 -8.46 3.86 -9.63
CA THR A 141 -8.25 2.49 -10.12
C THR A 141 -9.58 1.75 -10.24
N HIS A 142 -10.45 1.86 -9.24
CA HIS A 142 -11.79 1.26 -9.27
C HIS A 142 -12.67 1.90 -10.35
N ARG A 143 -12.59 3.22 -10.54
CA ARG A 143 -13.29 3.94 -11.61
C ARG A 143 -12.84 3.47 -12.99
N MET A 144 -11.52 3.31 -13.20
CA MET A 144 -10.98 2.75 -14.44
C MET A 144 -11.46 1.31 -14.66
N ALA A 145 -11.47 0.48 -13.61
CA ALA A 145 -11.96 -0.89 -13.70
C ALA A 145 -13.45 -0.95 -14.05
N ALA A 146 -14.27 -0.07 -13.48
CA ALA A 146 -15.70 0.05 -13.78
C ALA A 146 -15.95 0.51 -15.23
N ALA A 147 -15.20 1.50 -15.72
CA ALA A 147 -15.29 1.98 -17.10
C ALA A 147 -14.90 0.89 -18.12
N ASN A 148 -14.00 -0.01 -17.76
CA ASN A 148 -13.55 -1.11 -18.62
C ASN A 148 -14.26 -2.45 -18.35
N LYS A 149 -15.37 -2.43 -17.59
CA LYS A 149 -16.12 -3.65 -17.23
C LYS A 149 -16.56 -4.48 -18.44
N ALA A 150 -16.85 -3.85 -19.57
CA ALA A 150 -17.20 -4.52 -20.82
C ALA A 150 -16.11 -5.48 -21.34
N PHE A 151 -14.83 -5.24 -20.97
CA PHE A 151 -13.68 -6.07 -21.37
C PHE A 151 -13.34 -7.16 -20.35
N ALA A 152 -14.12 -7.34 -19.30
CA ALA A 152 -13.86 -8.34 -18.26
C ALA A 152 -13.81 -9.79 -18.81
N HIS A 153 -14.56 -10.06 -19.89
CA HIS A 153 -14.55 -11.37 -20.56
C HIS A 153 -13.21 -11.70 -21.25
N TYR A 154 -12.31 -10.72 -21.44
CA TYR A 154 -10.95 -10.95 -21.96
C TYR A 154 -9.95 -11.38 -20.89
N ARG A 155 -10.36 -11.57 -19.63
CA ARG A 155 -9.47 -12.08 -18.59
C ARG A 155 -9.03 -13.53 -18.92
N TRP A 156 -7.82 -13.88 -18.54
CA TRP A 156 -7.23 -15.23 -18.72
C TRP A 156 -7.14 -15.97 -17.40
#